data_e467f6abeb267ffad72d5bb34f3da28c
#
_entry.id   e467f6abeb267ffad72d5bb34f3da28c
#
_cell.length_a   1.000
_cell.length_b   1.000
_cell.length_c   1.000
_cell.angle_alpha   90.00
_cell.angle_beta   90.00
_cell.angle_gamma   90.00
#
_symmetry.space_group_name_H-M   'P 1'
#
loop_
_entity.id
_entity.type
_entity.pdbx_description
1 polymer ?
#
loop_
_entity_poly.entity_id
_entity_poly.type
_entity_poly.pdbx_seq_one_letter_code
_entity_poly.pdbx_strand_id
1 'polypeptide(L)'
;MHVGMTTFFQNLSGHHTDREVYQHELSMADMAEPLGFESIWTAEHHFDEYTMCPNPLQFLTYMAGRTEHALLGTMVMVLPW
;
A
#
# COMPACT_ATOMS: atom_id res chain seq x y z
N MET A 1 -20.87 -5.83 5.39
CA MET A 1 -20.23 -4.79 4.53
C MET A 1 -18.73 -5.06 4.44
N HIS A 2 -18.20 -5.01 3.23
CA HIS A 2 -16.78 -5.19 3.02
C HIS A 2 -16.06 -3.84 3.16
N VAL A 3 -15.07 -3.75 4.04
CA VAL A 3 -14.30 -2.52 4.26
C VAL A 3 -12.84 -2.78 3.95
N GLY A 4 -12.28 -1.99 3.04
CA GLY A 4 -10.88 -2.11 2.63
C GLY A 4 -10.06 -0.89 3.03
N MET A 5 -8.76 -1.09 3.18
CA MET A 5 -7.79 -0.03 3.43
C MET A 5 -6.96 0.18 2.17
N THR A 6 -6.75 1.43 1.78
CA THR A 6 -5.92 1.77 0.63
C THR A 6 -4.63 2.42 1.11
N THR A 7 -3.50 1.99 0.54
CA THR A 7 -2.18 2.60 0.80
C THR A 7 -1.72 3.31 -0.46
N PHE A 8 -1.39 4.59 -0.36
CA PHE A 8 -0.97 5.41 -1.50
C PHE A 8 0.49 5.84 -1.46
N PHE A 9 1.16 5.67 -0.33
CA PHE A 9 2.56 6.07 -0.19
C PHE A 9 2.78 7.54 -0.61
N GLN A 10 1.96 8.44 -0.10
CA GLN A 10 1.98 9.85 -0.49
C GLN A 10 3.01 10.65 0.30
N ASN A 11 3.69 11.56 -0.40
CA ASN A 11 4.58 12.53 0.21
C ASN A 11 4.38 13.89 -0.45
N LEU A 12 3.13 14.37 -0.42
CA LEU A 12 2.72 15.59 -1.13
C LEU A 12 3.45 16.83 -0.63
N SER A 13 3.74 16.91 0.67
CA SER A 13 4.42 18.06 1.24
C SER A 13 5.93 18.04 1.01
N GLY A 14 6.50 16.88 0.71
CA GLY A 14 7.94 16.71 0.59
C GLY A 14 8.68 16.82 1.92
N HIS A 15 7.97 16.81 3.05
CA HIS A 15 8.58 16.98 4.38
C HIS A 15 9.16 15.68 4.94
N HIS A 16 8.88 14.55 4.33
CA HIS A 16 9.36 13.24 4.79
C HIS A 16 10.29 12.62 3.77
N THR A 17 11.21 11.77 4.24
CA THR A 17 12.00 10.95 3.33
C THR A 17 11.12 9.84 2.78
N ASP A 18 11.52 9.26 1.64
CA ASP A 18 10.79 8.12 1.06
C ASP A 18 10.74 6.97 2.06
N ARG A 19 11.83 6.73 2.78
CA ARG A 19 11.88 5.69 3.81
C ARG A 19 10.82 5.93 4.89
N GLU A 20 10.69 7.17 5.34
CA GLU A 20 9.69 7.52 6.36
C GLU A 20 8.27 7.25 5.87
N VAL A 21 7.99 7.61 4.61
CA VAL A 21 6.68 7.36 4.00
C VAL A 21 6.39 5.87 3.96
N TYR A 22 7.36 5.06 3.49
CA TYR A 22 7.17 3.61 3.43
C TYR A 22 7.02 2.99 4.81
N GLN A 23 7.82 3.42 5.78
CA GLN A 23 7.72 2.90 7.15
C GLN A 23 6.37 3.21 7.77
N HIS A 24 5.86 4.43 7.54
CA HIS A 24 4.56 4.82 8.06
C HIS A 24 3.43 4.02 7.40
N GLU A 25 3.44 3.92 6.07
CA GLU A 25 2.39 3.21 5.35
C GLU A 25 2.40 1.72 5.65
N LEU A 26 3.58 1.11 5.78
CA LEU A 26 3.66 -0.30 6.16
C LEU A 26 3.14 -0.52 7.58
N SER A 27 3.41 0.41 8.51
CA SER A 27 2.85 0.34 9.86
C SER A 27 1.33 0.38 9.83
N MET A 28 0.76 1.28 9.01
CA MET A 28 -0.69 1.38 8.84
C MET A 28 -1.26 0.10 8.24
N ALA A 29 -0.61 -0.42 7.20
CA ALA A 29 -1.06 -1.65 6.55
C ALA A 29 -1.04 -2.85 7.51
N ASP A 30 -0.03 -2.93 8.39
CA ASP A 30 0.06 -3.98 9.39
C ASP A 30 -1.10 -3.94 10.38
N MET A 31 -1.71 -2.77 10.57
CA MET A 31 -2.84 -2.61 11.48
C MET A 31 -4.18 -2.94 10.84
N ALA A 32 -4.24 -3.09 9.52
CA ALA A 32 -5.49 -3.26 8.80
C ALA A 32 -6.28 -4.48 9.27
N GLU A 33 -5.65 -5.64 9.26
CA GLU A 33 -6.33 -6.88 9.63
C GLU A 33 -6.74 -6.92 11.10
N PRO A 34 -5.86 -6.55 12.07
CA PRO A 34 -6.28 -6.48 13.46
C PRO A 34 -7.41 -5.50 13.72
N LEU A 35 -7.53 -4.43 12.93
CA LEU A 35 -8.60 -3.43 13.07
C LEU A 35 -9.88 -3.81 12.34
N GLY A 36 -9.91 -4.95 11.67
CA GLY A 36 -11.12 -5.45 11.03
C GLY A 36 -11.29 -5.10 9.57
N PHE A 37 -10.26 -4.52 8.91
CA PHE A 37 -10.31 -4.31 7.47
C PHE A 37 -10.19 -5.64 6.75
N GLU A 38 -11.03 -5.84 5.75
CA GLU A 38 -11.11 -7.12 5.05
C GLU A 38 -10.20 -7.20 3.84
N SER A 39 -9.67 -6.06 3.38
CA SER A 39 -8.77 -6.02 2.22
C SER A 39 -7.78 -4.86 2.34
N ILE A 40 -6.64 -5.03 1.66
CA ILE A 40 -5.60 -4.02 1.57
C ILE A 40 -5.35 -3.77 0.09
N TRP A 41 -5.41 -2.50 -0.33
CA TRP A 41 -5.29 -2.09 -1.72
C TRP A 41 -4.13 -1.13 -1.90
N THR A 42 -3.52 -1.15 -3.06
CA THR A 42 -2.49 -0.18 -3.42
C THR A 42 -2.60 0.13 -4.91
N ALA A 43 -1.95 1.23 -5.33
CA ALA A 43 -1.95 1.67 -6.72
C ALA A 43 -0.51 1.78 -7.22
N GLU A 44 -0.31 1.54 -8.51
CA GLU A 44 1.00 1.69 -9.13
C GLU A 44 1.15 3.10 -9.69
N HIS A 45 2.23 3.81 -9.27
CA HIS A 45 2.59 5.12 -9.79
C HIS A 45 4.11 5.21 -9.91
N HIS A 46 4.57 5.98 -10.90
CA HIS A 46 5.98 6.12 -11.20
C HIS A 46 6.37 7.59 -11.24
N PHE A 47 7.56 7.93 -10.69
CA PHE A 47 8.11 9.27 -10.75
C PHE A 47 7.18 10.35 -10.19
N ASP A 48 6.45 10.01 -9.13
CA ASP A 48 5.42 10.88 -8.58
C ASP A 48 5.42 10.78 -7.06
N GLU A 49 5.41 11.94 -6.39
CA GLU A 49 5.35 11.99 -4.93
C GLU A 49 3.93 11.83 -4.40
N TYR A 50 2.92 11.96 -5.27
CA TYR A 50 1.54 11.73 -4.90
C TYR A 50 1.31 10.28 -4.49
N THR A 51 1.89 9.35 -5.26
CA THR A 51 1.81 7.92 -4.94
C THR A 51 3.15 7.29 -5.31
N MET A 52 3.92 6.91 -4.29
CA MET A 52 5.28 6.41 -4.50
C MET A 52 5.33 4.89 -4.43
N CYS A 53 4.52 4.23 -5.26
CA CYS A 53 4.50 2.77 -5.30
C CYS A 53 4.67 2.29 -6.75
N PRO A 54 5.93 2.20 -7.23
CA PRO A 54 6.18 1.78 -8.62
C PRO A 54 5.95 0.28 -8.85
N ASN A 55 5.91 -0.51 -7.79
CA ASN A 55 5.70 -1.95 -7.93
C ASN A 55 4.73 -2.46 -6.87
N PRO A 56 3.43 -2.39 -7.16
CA PRO A 56 2.41 -2.80 -6.18
C PRO A 56 2.46 -4.28 -5.86
N LEU A 57 2.92 -5.13 -6.79
CA LEU A 57 3.01 -6.57 -6.51
C LEU A 57 4.05 -6.89 -5.46
N GLN A 58 5.17 -6.15 -5.42
CA GLN A 58 6.16 -6.34 -4.35
C GLN A 58 5.59 -5.99 -2.99
N PHE A 59 4.87 -4.87 -2.90
CA PHE A 59 4.20 -4.49 -1.66
C PHE A 59 3.19 -5.56 -1.23
N LEU A 60 2.35 -6.01 -2.15
CA LEU A 60 1.32 -7.00 -1.83
C LEU A 60 1.93 -8.34 -1.46
N THR A 61 3.04 -8.74 -2.10
CA THR A 61 3.76 -9.96 -1.73
C THR A 61 4.27 -9.87 -0.30
N TYR A 62 4.82 -8.71 0.07
CA TYR A 62 5.27 -8.47 1.43
C TYR A 62 4.09 -8.61 2.42
N MET A 63 2.95 -7.99 2.08
CA MET A 63 1.76 -8.05 2.94
C MET A 63 1.15 -9.44 2.98
N ALA A 64 1.27 -10.21 1.90
CA ALA A 64 0.77 -11.60 1.89
C ALA A 64 1.44 -12.45 2.95
N GLY A 65 2.73 -12.20 3.22
CA GLY A 65 3.43 -12.92 4.27
C GLY A 65 3.12 -12.42 5.68
N ARG A 66 2.42 -11.31 5.81
CA ARG A 66 2.14 -10.67 7.09
C ARG A 66 0.67 -10.71 7.48
N THR A 67 -0.20 -11.16 6.60
CA THR A 67 -1.64 -11.23 6.85
C THR A 67 -2.12 -12.67 6.80
N GLU A 68 -3.24 -12.95 7.45
CA GLU A 68 -3.83 -14.29 7.47
C GLU A 68 -5.13 -14.36 6.68
N HIS A 69 -5.94 -13.32 6.70
CA HIS A 69 -7.28 -13.34 6.14
C HIS A 69 -7.58 -12.23 5.14
N ALA A 70 -6.85 -11.11 5.20
CA ALA A 70 -7.16 -9.97 4.36
C ALA A 70 -6.92 -10.27 2.88
N LEU A 71 -7.83 -9.83 2.04
CA LEU A 71 -7.67 -9.88 0.59
C LEU A 71 -6.72 -8.75 0.16
N LEU A 72 -5.92 -9.01 -0.86
CA LEU A 72 -4.94 -8.05 -1.36
C LEU A 72 -5.28 -7.70 -2.81
N GLY A 73 -5.26 -6.40 -3.14
CA GLY A 73 -5.65 -5.97 -4.47
C GLY A 73 -4.90 -4.76 -4.98
N THR A 74 -4.96 -4.55 -6.28
CA THR A 74 -4.35 -3.39 -6.95
C THR A 74 -5.43 -2.50 -7.57
N MET A 75 -5.16 -1.19 -7.59
CA MET A 75 -6.02 -0.18 -8.22
C MET A 75 -5.12 0.84 -8.92
N VAL A 76 -4.51 0.50 -9.97
CA VAL A 76 -4.40 -0.70 -10.78
C VAL A 76 -2.93 -1.09 -10.92
N MET A 77 -2.65 -2.19 -11.57
CA MET A 77 -1.29 -2.58 -11.93
C MET A 77 -1.07 -2.20 -13.39
N VAL A 78 0.02 -1.50 -13.68
CA VAL A 78 0.30 -1.01 -15.03
C VAL A 78 1.20 -2.00 -15.78
N LEU A 79 0.72 -2.47 -16.92
CA LEU A 79 1.50 -3.29 -17.83
C LEU A 79 1.79 -2.44 -19.06
N PRO A 80 2.99 -2.45 -19.64
CA PRO A 80 4.13 -3.38 -19.45
C PRO A 80 5.25 -2.87 -18.54
N TRP A 81 4.99 -2.07 -17.58
CA TRP A 81 6.03 -1.60 -16.65
C TRP A 81 6.79 -2.75 -16.00
#